data_2dae72a2182b3894be9e751603366f0a
#
_entry.id   2dae72a2182b3894be9e751603366f0a
#
_cell.length_a   1.000
_cell.length_b   1.000
_cell.length_c   1.000
_cell.angle_alpha   90.00
_cell.angle_beta   90.00
_cell.angle_gamma   90.00
#
_symmetry.space_group_name_H-M   'P 1'
#
loop_
_entity.id
_entity.type
_entity.pdbx_description
1 polymer ?
#
loop_
_entity_poly.entity_id
_entity_poly.type
_entity_poly.pdbx_seq_one_letter_code
_entity_poly.pdbx_strand_id
1 'polypeptide(L)'
;AKILAERSADSIKWLADRGAVLSHVGRGGGASAARMHGPAGGVFVGPYLSKFFRDHAKENNLDLRLNSKMVKLYTDDKGNVTGALIKGKHSGLYRINAKAVVLATGGIGANAKLVQSLRPDISADVKTSNQPGSQGDGMVLAQKVGAAVVDAKEIQLNPTLLVGSPVIVSETVRGAGAVFVNREGKRFISELTTRDVTSAAVSKQTGGTAFEIFDDKVRQSKPVRLSNWGLPRKARRWRNLLRTQASIPRTLKQRLLSTTSTQKPARIPTSTVRV
;
A
#
# COMPACT_ATOMS: atom_id res chain seq x y z
N ALA A 1 0.76 17.44 10.54
CA ALA A 1 1.26 16.46 11.54
C ALA A 1 0.51 16.57 12.87
N LYS A 2 0.40 17.77 13.51
CA LYS A 2 -0.21 17.98 14.84
C LYS A 2 -1.65 17.46 14.90
N ILE A 3 -2.54 17.92 14.00
CA ILE A 3 -3.95 17.49 13.95
C ILE A 3 -4.07 15.97 13.84
N LEU A 4 -3.26 15.33 12.98
CA LEU A 4 -3.29 13.89 12.83
C LEU A 4 -2.88 13.16 14.13
N ALA A 5 -1.85 13.65 14.82
CA ALA A 5 -1.40 13.07 16.08
C ALA A 5 -2.44 13.21 17.20
N GLU A 6 -3.08 14.39 17.29
CA GLU A 6 -4.06 14.69 18.33
C GLU A 6 -5.43 14.05 18.10
N ARG A 7 -5.86 13.87 16.83
CA ARG A 7 -7.23 13.43 16.48
C ARG A 7 -7.33 12.00 15.99
N SER A 8 -6.21 11.27 15.87
CA SER A 8 -6.23 9.89 15.34
C SER A 8 -6.99 8.93 16.26
N ALA A 9 -6.87 9.06 17.58
CA ALA A 9 -7.60 8.25 18.54
C ALA A 9 -9.11 8.46 18.44
N ASP A 10 -9.54 9.71 18.30
CA ASP A 10 -10.96 10.09 18.10
C ASP A 10 -11.51 9.46 16.83
N SER A 11 -10.70 9.41 15.76
CA SER A 11 -11.11 8.80 14.48
C SER A 11 -11.32 7.29 14.60
N ILE A 12 -10.46 6.60 15.34
CA ILE A 12 -10.63 5.15 15.62
C ILE A 12 -11.88 4.91 16.48
N LYS A 13 -12.08 5.72 17.50
CA LYS A 13 -13.29 5.67 18.33
C LYS A 13 -14.55 5.92 17.49
N TRP A 14 -14.54 6.94 16.64
CA TRP A 14 -15.65 7.27 15.74
C TRP A 14 -16.06 6.11 14.84
N LEU A 15 -15.09 5.35 14.31
CA LEU A 15 -15.33 4.14 13.52
C LEU A 15 -15.96 3.04 14.40
N ALA A 16 -15.40 2.81 15.59
CA ALA A 16 -15.88 1.78 16.51
C ALA A 16 -17.32 2.06 16.99
N ASP A 17 -17.65 3.31 17.34
CA ASP A 17 -18.98 3.75 17.76
C ASP A 17 -20.05 3.49 16.67
N ARG A 18 -19.61 3.35 15.39
CA ARG A 18 -20.47 3.05 14.23
C ARG A 18 -20.41 1.60 13.77
N GLY A 19 -19.73 0.73 14.53
CA GLY A 19 -19.63 -0.68 14.25
C GLY A 19 -18.41 -1.13 13.42
N ALA A 20 -17.52 -0.19 13.01
CA ALA A 20 -16.27 -0.53 12.34
C ALA A 20 -15.15 -0.70 13.36
N VAL A 21 -15.05 -1.87 13.99
CA VAL A 21 -14.09 -2.14 15.06
C VAL A 21 -12.72 -2.54 14.49
N LEU A 22 -11.69 -1.76 14.85
CA LEU A 22 -10.28 -2.00 14.49
C LEU A 22 -9.48 -2.43 15.73
N SER A 23 -9.78 -3.61 16.25
CA SER A 23 -9.27 -4.12 17.55
C SER A 23 -7.84 -4.67 17.48
N HIS A 24 -7.33 -4.99 16.30
CA HIS A 24 -5.95 -5.47 16.15
C HIS A 24 -5.00 -4.27 16.12
N VAL A 25 -4.02 -4.25 17.04
CA VAL A 25 -2.98 -3.21 17.06
C VAL A 25 -1.63 -3.83 16.72
N GLY A 26 -1.05 -3.41 15.61
CA GLY A 26 0.23 -3.88 15.09
C GLY A 26 1.31 -2.81 15.10
N ARG A 27 2.58 -3.25 14.95
CA ARG A 27 3.74 -2.40 14.77
C ARG A 27 4.20 -2.44 13.32
N GLY A 28 4.37 -1.30 12.69
CA GLY A 28 4.99 -1.20 11.37
C GLY A 28 6.52 -1.18 11.45
N GLY A 29 7.20 -1.54 10.37
CA GLY A 29 8.65 -1.37 10.24
C GLY A 29 9.03 0.10 10.44
N GLY A 30 10.07 0.38 11.23
CA GLY A 30 10.50 1.74 11.58
C GLY A 30 9.65 2.46 12.64
N ALA A 31 8.51 1.91 13.06
CA ALA A 31 7.69 2.52 14.11
C ALA A 31 8.27 2.28 15.51
N SER A 32 8.27 3.31 16.36
CA SER A 32 8.74 3.21 17.75
C SER A 32 7.80 2.39 18.65
N ALA A 33 6.51 2.34 18.31
CA ALA A 33 5.48 1.61 19.08
C ALA A 33 4.42 1.01 18.16
N ALA A 34 3.65 0.06 18.69
CA ALA A 34 2.48 -0.49 18.01
C ALA A 34 1.34 0.54 18.00
N ARG A 35 0.94 1.01 16.79
CA ARG A 35 -0.09 2.02 16.58
C ARG A 35 -0.93 1.77 15.32
N MET A 36 -0.67 0.68 14.62
CA MET A 36 -1.40 0.35 13.39
C MET A 36 -2.67 -0.43 13.75
N HIS A 37 -3.81 0.23 13.64
CA HIS A 37 -5.11 -0.39 13.89
C HIS A 37 -5.62 -1.13 12.66
N GLY A 38 -6.17 -2.31 12.87
CA GLY A 38 -6.79 -3.14 11.84
C GLY A 38 -7.93 -3.98 12.41
N PRO A 39 -8.77 -4.55 11.55
CA PRO A 39 -9.80 -5.47 11.98
C PRO A 39 -9.20 -6.77 12.53
N ALA A 40 -9.95 -7.46 13.38
CA ALA A 40 -9.56 -8.78 13.87
C ALA A 40 -9.44 -9.81 12.74
N GLY A 41 -8.75 -10.93 13.00
CA GLY A 41 -8.64 -12.05 12.06
C GLY A 41 -7.75 -11.80 10.85
N GLY A 42 -6.95 -10.74 10.84
CA GLY A 42 -5.96 -10.45 9.81
C GLY A 42 -6.55 -10.04 8.45
N VAL A 43 -7.73 -9.51 8.44
CA VAL A 43 -8.37 -8.91 7.27
C VAL A 43 -7.69 -7.58 6.97
N PHE A 44 -7.48 -7.26 5.69
CA PHE A 44 -6.96 -5.96 5.30
C PHE A 44 -7.97 -4.84 5.62
N VAL A 45 -7.48 -3.75 6.20
CA VAL A 45 -8.31 -2.60 6.62
C VAL A 45 -9.08 -1.96 5.46
N GLY A 46 -8.46 -1.85 4.28
CA GLY A 46 -9.09 -1.24 3.10
C GLY A 46 -10.38 -1.94 2.66
N PRO A 47 -10.38 -3.23 2.33
CA PRO A 47 -11.59 -3.99 2.02
C PRO A 47 -12.63 -3.99 3.13
N TYR A 48 -12.19 -4.07 4.40
CA TYR A 48 -13.07 -4.02 5.56
C TYR A 48 -13.84 -2.70 5.63
N LEU A 49 -13.13 -1.57 5.63
CA LEU A 49 -13.77 -0.25 5.68
C LEU A 49 -14.58 0.07 4.42
N SER A 50 -14.10 -0.35 3.23
CA SER A 50 -14.87 -0.15 1.99
C SER A 50 -16.20 -0.90 2.01
N LYS A 51 -16.24 -2.11 2.58
CA LYS A 51 -17.50 -2.83 2.79
C LYS A 51 -18.38 -2.10 3.80
N PHE A 52 -17.82 -1.76 4.95
CA PHE A 52 -18.54 -1.05 6.01
C PHE A 52 -19.21 0.23 5.50
N PHE A 53 -18.46 1.11 4.81
CA PHE A 53 -19.02 2.36 4.31
C PHE A 53 -20.07 2.18 3.22
N ARG A 54 -19.95 1.16 2.36
CA ARG A 54 -20.98 0.85 1.36
C ARG A 54 -22.27 0.36 2.00
N ASP A 55 -22.14 -0.53 2.97
CA ASP A 55 -23.31 -1.06 3.70
C ASP A 55 -24.01 0.08 4.45
N HIS A 56 -23.24 0.92 5.16
CA HIS A 56 -23.75 2.06 5.89
C HIS A 56 -24.44 3.09 4.98
N ALA A 57 -23.87 3.37 3.80
CA ALA A 57 -24.49 4.24 2.82
C ALA A 57 -25.83 3.70 2.33
N LYS A 58 -25.93 2.39 2.10
CA LYS A 58 -27.18 1.72 1.70
C LYS A 58 -28.24 1.75 2.82
N GLU A 59 -27.84 1.40 4.03
CA GLU A 59 -28.73 1.38 5.20
C GLU A 59 -29.33 2.76 5.52
N ASN A 60 -28.56 3.82 5.25
CA ASN A 60 -28.99 5.22 5.48
C ASN A 60 -29.53 5.91 4.21
N ASN A 61 -29.78 5.17 3.13
CA ASN A 61 -30.28 5.70 1.86
C ASN A 61 -29.48 6.90 1.31
N LEU A 62 -28.17 6.87 1.46
CA LEU A 62 -27.30 7.93 0.90
C LEU A 62 -27.25 7.82 -0.62
N ASP A 63 -27.30 8.96 -1.32
CA ASP A 63 -27.19 9.03 -2.79
C ASP A 63 -25.75 8.71 -3.22
N LEU A 64 -25.42 7.43 -3.33
CA LEU A 64 -24.12 6.93 -3.76
C LEU A 64 -24.12 6.60 -5.25
N ARG A 65 -23.53 7.45 -6.06
CA ARG A 65 -23.45 7.30 -7.52
C ARG A 65 -22.12 6.71 -7.96
N LEU A 66 -22.08 5.42 -8.20
CA LEU A 66 -20.90 4.72 -8.72
C LEU A 66 -20.71 5.00 -10.21
N ASN A 67 -19.48 4.80 -10.72
CA ASN A 67 -19.12 5.07 -12.12
C ASN A 67 -19.45 6.50 -12.58
N SER A 68 -19.29 7.45 -11.66
CA SER A 68 -19.63 8.86 -11.84
C SER A 68 -18.38 9.70 -11.58
N LYS A 69 -17.72 10.13 -12.65
CA LYS A 69 -16.46 10.89 -12.59
C LYS A 69 -16.75 12.38 -12.55
N MET A 70 -16.26 13.08 -11.55
CA MET A 70 -16.23 14.54 -11.55
C MET A 70 -15.24 15.05 -12.61
N VAL A 71 -15.69 15.95 -13.49
CA VAL A 71 -14.89 16.47 -14.61
C VAL A 71 -14.70 17.98 -14.57
N LYS A 72 -15.48 18.71 -13.75
CA LYS A 72 -15.36 20.16 -13.56
C LYS A 72 -15.93 20.55 -12.21
N LEU A 73 -15.35 21.55 -11.56
CA LEU A 73 -15.95 22.31 -10.47
C LEU A 73 -16.53 23.62 -11.04
N TYR A 74 -17.67 24.06 -10.52
CA TYR A 74 -18.26 25.35 -10.82
C TYR A 74 -18.04 26.31 -9.67
N THR A 75 -17.79 27.58 -10.01
CA THR A 75 -17.67 28.67 -9.05
C THR A 75 -18.64 29.79 -9.40
N ASP A 76 -19.01 30.59 -8.42
CA ASP A 76 -19.64 31.89 -8.61
C ASP A 76 -18.59 32.97 -8.96
N ASP A 77 -19.06 34.20 -9.17
CA ASP A 77 -18.21 35.36 -9.49
C ASP A 77 -17.25 35.75 -8.35
N LYS A 78 -17.52 35.26 -7.13
CA LYS A 78 -16.68 35.45 -5.95
C LYS A 78 -15.67 34.33 -5.75
N GLY A 79 -15.67 33.33 -6.63
CA GLY A 79 -14.79 32.15 -6.54
C GLY A 79 -15.29 31.05 -5.59
N ASN A 80 -16.49 31.16 -5.00
CA ASN A 80 -17.04 30.10 -4.17
C ASN A 80 -17.48 28.91 -5.03
N VAL A 81 -17.19 27.69 -4.58
CA VAL A 81 -17.64 26.48 -5.28
C VAL A 81 -19.14 26.31 -5.13
N THR A 82 -19.86 26.19 -6.25
CA THR A 82 -21.32 26.08 -6.32
C THR A 82 -21.81 24.71 -6.80
N GLY A 83 -20.90 23.82 -7.16
CA GLY A 83 -21.24 22.48 -7.60
C GLY A 83 -20.18 21.83 -8.50
N ALA A 84 -20.58 20.75 -9.15
CA ALA A 84 -19.69 19.97 -10.00
C ALA A 84 -20.39 19.46 -11.26
N LEU A 85 -19.62 19.27 -12.34
CA LEU A 85 -20.04 18.53 -13.53
C LEU A 85 -19.56 17.09 -13.39
N ILE A 86 -20.48 16.17 -13.57
CA ILE A 86 -20.26 14.75 -13.46
C ILE A 86 -20.42 14.09 -14.82
N LYS A 87 -19.51 13.17 -15.15
CA LYS A 87 -19.64 12.26 -16.29
C LYS A 87 -19.98 10.87 -15.76
N GLY A 88 -21.23 10.52 -15.80
CA GLY A 88 -21.70 9.17 -15.48
C GLY A 88 -21.49 8.21 -16.63
N LYS A 89 -21.17 6.96 -16.33
CA LYS A 89 -20.97 5.91 -17.36
C LYS A 89 -22.23 5.68 -18.21
N HIS A 90 -23.40 5.78 -17.61
CA HIS A 90 -24.68 5.52 -18.26
C HIS A 90 -25.59 6.74 -18.34
N SER A 91 -25.38 7.75 -17.47
CA SER A 91 -26.22 8.96 -17.38
C SER A 91 -25.67 10.15 -18.16
N GLY A 92 -24.55 10.00 -18.88
CA GLY A 92 -23.93 11.09 -19.61
C GLY A 92 -23.38 12.18 -18.70
N LEU A 93 -23.39 13.43 -19.19
CA LEU A 93 -22.98 14.61 -18.43
C LEU A 93 -24.15 15.20 -17.68
N TYR A 94 -23.98 15.46 -16.38
CA TYR A 94 -24.96 16.16 -15.56
C TYR A 94 -24.30 17.03 -14.51
N ARG A 95 -24.96 18.10 -14.12
CA ARG A 95 -24.50 19.03 -13.09
C ARG A 95 -25.14 18.66 -11.76
N ILE A 96 -24.35 18.75 -10.69
CA ILE A 96 -24.82 18.74 -9.31
C ILE A 96 -24.57 20.13 -8.73
N ASN A 97 -25.62 20.81 -8.29
CA ASN A 97 -25.50 22.04 -7.53
C ASN A 97 -25.32 21.66 -6.04
N ALA A 98 -24.36 22.29 -5.40
CA ALA A 98 -24.04 22.01 -3.99
C ALA A 98 -23.54 23.27 -3.29
N LYS A 99 -23.88 23.41 -2.02
CA LYS A 99 -23.36 24.49 -1.14
C LYS A 99 -21.89 24.30 -0.80
N ALA A 100 -21.40 23.07 -0.85
CA ALA A 100 -20.00 22.71 -0.62
C ALA A 100 -19.66 21.42 -1.35
N VAL A 101 -18.38 21.24 -1.70
CA VAL A 101 -17.85 20.01 -2.31
C VAL A 101 -16.67 19.52 -1.49
N VAL A 102 -16.73 18.29 -1.01
CA VAL A 102 -15.61 17.62 -0.33
C VAL A 102 -14.85 16.78 -1.33
N LEU A 103 -13.56 17.05 -1.51
CA LEU A 103 -12.67 16.28 -2.36
C LEU A 103 -12.03 15.15 -1.53
N ALA A 104 -12.51 13.92 -1.72
CA ALA A 104 -11.96 12.72 -1.09
C ALA A 104 -11.48 11.71 -2.16
N THR A 105 -10.85 12.21 -3.23
CA THR A 105 -10.55 11.48 -4.47
C THR A 105 -9.28 10.64 -4.42
N GLY A 106 -8.64 10.53 -3.27
CA GLY A 106 -7.37 9.80 -3.09
C GLY A 106 -6.19 10.56 -3.70
N GLY A 107 -5.12 9.83 -3.95
CA GLY A 107 -3.85 10.39 -4.40
C GLY A 107 -3.64 10.33 -5.92
N ILE A 108 -2.36 10.40 -6.31
CA ILE A 108 -1.91 10.46 -7.69
C ILE A 108 -1.19 9.20 -8.16
N GLY A 109 -0.96 8.22 -7.27
CA GLY A 109 -0.03 7.12 -7.48
C GLY A 109 -0.35 6.15 -8.62
N ALA A 110 -1.56 6.21 -9.20
CA ALA A 110 -1.91 5.45 -10.41
C ALA A 110 -1.76 6.26 -11.71
N ASN A 111 -1.34 7.53 -11.63
CA ASN A 111 -1.08 8.38 -12.79
C ASN A 111 0.43 8.54 -13.01
N ALA A 112 1.03 7.60 -13.74
CA ALA A 112 2.47 7.60 -13.99
C ALA A 112 2.97 8.91 -14.64
N LYS A 113 2.20 9.51 -15.53
CA LYS A 113 2.57 10.78 -16.18
C LYS A 113 2.63 11.93 -15.17
N LEU A 114 1.63 12.02 -14.29
CA LEU A 114 1.61 13.05 -13.25
C LEU A 114 2.71 12.83 -12.23
N VAL A 115 2.94 11.57 -11.82
CA VAL A 115 4.07 11.21 -10.94
C VAL A 115 5.39 11.65 -11.55
N GLN A 116 5.64 11.32 -12.82
CA GLN A 116 6.88 11.71 -13.51
C GLN A 116 7.04 13.22 -13.69
N SER A 117 5.94 13.95 -13.93
CA SER A 117 6.02 15.42 -14.04
C SER A 117 6.41 16.09 -12.72
N LEU A 118 6.07 15.48 -11.58
CA LEU A 118 6.41 15.97 -10.25
C LEU A 118 7.74 15.43 -9.72
N ARG A 119 8.09 14.20 -10.11
CA ARG A 119 9.29 13.45 -9.67
C ARG A 119 9.94 12.75 -10.88
N PRO A 120 10.71 13.50 -11.70
CA PRO A 120 11.37 12.94 -12.91
C PRO A 120 12.38 11.84 -12.58
N ASP A 121 12.87 11.79 -11.35
CA ASP A 121 13.78 10.75 -10.84
C ASP A 121 13.10 9.39 -10.61
N ILE A 122 11.79 9.34 -10.58
CA ILE A 122 11.03 8.08 -10.49
C ILE A 122 10.85 7.52 -11.91
N SER A 123 11.43 6.34 -12.17
CA SER A 123 11.26 5.67 -13.46
C SER A 123 9.81 5.40 -13.82
N ALA A 124 9.46 5.53 -15.08
CA ALA A 124 8.14 5.16 -15.61
C ALA A 124 7.78 3.68 -15.40
N ASP A 125 8.78 2.82 -15.24
CA ASP A 125 8.61 1.38 -15.05
C ASP A 125 8.23 1.01 -13.60
N VAL A 126 8.30 1.96 -12.66
CA VAL A 126 7.89 1.74 -11.28
C VAL A 126 6.40 1.41 -11.25
N LYS A 127 6.11 0.21 -10.76
CA LYS A 127 4.73 -0.28 -10.67
C LYS A 127 4.05 0.33 -9.43
N THR A 128 2.73 0.46 -9.53
CA THR A 128 1.91 0.99 -8.44
C THR A 128 1.00 -0.08 -7.86
N SER A 129 0.80 -0.05 -6.55
CA SER A 129 -0.24 -0.80 -5.85
C SER A 129 -1.50 0.03 -5.60
N ASN A 130 -1.50 1.29 -6.04
CA ASN A 130 -2.66 2.15 -5.90
C ASN A 130 -3.81 1.62 -6.76
N GLN A 131 -5.02 1.79 -6.25
CA GLN A 131 -6.20 1.47 -7.05
C GLN A 131 -6.28 2.40 -8.29
N PRO A 132 -6.84 1.93 -9.43
CA PRO A 132 -6.79 2.66 -10.70
C PRO A 132 -7.40 4.07 -10.69
N GLY A 133 -8.29 4.37 -9.74
CA GLY A 133 -8.91 5.69 -9.58
C GLY A 133 -8.00 6.75 -8.95
N SER A 134 -6.83 6.39 -8.39
CA SER A 134 -5.88 7.34 -7.80
C SER A 134 -5.12 8.12 -8.89
N GLN A 135 -5.85 8.89 -9.70
CA GLN A 135 -5.36 9.62 -10.87
C GLN A 135 -5.00 11.07 -10.61
N GLY A 136 -5.30 11.60 -9.42
CA GLY A 136 -5.10 13.02 -9.07
C GLY A 136 -6.19 13.94 -9.59
N ASP A 137 -7.32 13.42 -10.04
CA ASP A 137 -8.41 14.22 -10.63
C ASP A 137 -8.85 15.36 -9.71
N GLY A 138 -9.03 15.10 -8.41
CA GLY A 138 -9.46 16.12 -7.44
C GLY A 138 -8.44 17.24 -7.29
N MET A 139 -7.15 16.91 -7.21
CA MET A 139 -6.07 17.89 -7.13
C MET A 139 -6.07 18.79 -8.37
N VAL A 140 -6.12 18.21 -9.57
CA VAL A 140 -6.11 18.95 -10.83
C VAL A 140 -7.35 19.83 -10.97
N LEU A 141 -8.51 19.34 -10.57
CA LEU A 141 -9.77 20.13 -10.63
C LEU A 141 -9.79 21.26 -9.60
N ALA A 142 -9.24 21.03 -8.40
CA ALA A 142 -9.11 22.08 -7.39
C ALA A 142 -8.19 23.20 -7.85
N GLN A 143 -7.04 22.87 -8.45
CA GLN A 143 -6.13 23.88 -9.03
C GLN A 143 -6.80 24.76 -10.10
N LYS A 144 -7.68 24.18 -10.91
CA LYS A 144 -8.41 24.93 -11.94
C LYS A 144 -9.36 25.99 -11.39
N VAL A 145 -9.72 25.90 -10.14
CA VAL A 145 -10.57 26.87 -9.43
C VAL A 145 -9.77 27.65 -8.36
N GLY A 146 -8.45 27.70 -8.48
CA GLY A 146 -7.59 28.56 -7.68
C GLY A 146 -7.02 27.92 -6.40
N ALA A 147 -7.22 26.61 -6.16
CA ALA A 147 -6.63 25.97 -5.00
C ALA A 147 -5.11 25.87 -5.13
N ALA A 148 -4.40 26.19 -4.06
CA ALA A 148 -2.96 25.93 -3.95
C ALA A 148 -2.69 24.42 -3.73
N VAL A 149 -1.57 23.96 -4.26
CA VAL A 149 -1.04 22.62 -4.00
C VAL A 149 0.34 22.74 -3.38
N VAL A 150 0.53 22.08 -2.24
CA VAL A 150 1.81 22.03 -1.53
C VAL A 150 2.31 20.60 -1.49
N ASP A 151 3.61 20.43 -1.36
CA ASP A 151 4.29 19.14 -1.16
C ASP A 151 3.96 18.06 -2.23
N ALA A 152 3.55 18.48 -3.44
CA ALA A 152 3.19 17.54 -4.51
C ALA A 152 4.35 16.62 -4.94
N LYS A 153 5.59 17.00 -4.65
CA LYS A 153 6.82 16.22 -4.90
C LYS A 153 7.04 15.11 -3.87
N GLU A 154 6.38 15.18 -2.72
CA GLU A 154 6.56 14.24 -1.61
C GLU A 154 5.88 12.89 -1.91
N ILE A 155 6.37 12.23 -2.96
CA ILE A 155 5.88 10.93 -3.41
C ILE A 155 6.72 9.84 -2.75
N GLN A 156 6.08 9.01 -1.92
CA GLN A 156 6.75 7.93 -1.21
C GLN A 156 6.75 6.64 -2.04
N LEU A 157 7.93 6.08 -2.25
CA LEU A 157 8.10 4.73 -2.81
C LEU A 157 7.97 3.68 -1.68
N ASN A 158 7.31 2.55 -1.98
CA ASN A 158 7.25 1.42 -1.07
C ASN A 158 8.26 0.35 -1.52
N PRO A 159 9.17 -0.11 -0.64
CA PRO A 159 10.25 -1.03 -1.01
C PRO A 159 9.80 -2.49 -1.19
N THR A 160 8.55 -2.83 -0.88
CA THR A 160 8.09 -4.22 -0.76
C THR A 160 6.95 -4.59 -1.69
N LEU A 161 6.87 -3.95 -2.87
CA LEU A 161 5.97 -4.39 -3.93
C LEU A 161 6.51 -5.68 -4.55
N LEU A 162 5.68 -6.71 -4.63
CA LEU A 162 6.05 -7.99 -5.26
C LEU A 162 6.34 -7.82 -6.75
N VAL A 163 7.47 -8.34 -7.20
CA VAL A 163 7.81 -8.34 -8.62
C VAL A 163 6.75 -9.10 -9.43
N GLY A 164 6.18 -8.43 -10.41
CA GLY A 164 5.13 -8.99 -11.28
C GLY A 164 3.72 -9.02 -10.67
N SER A 165 3.52 -8.37 -9.54
CA SER A 165 2.21 -8.32 -8.86
C SER A 165 1.95 -6.92 -8.27
N PRO A 166 0.70 -6.45 -8.20
CA PRO A 166 0.36 -5.20 -7.51
C PRO A 166 0.28 -5.35 -5.98
N VAL A 167 0.69 -6.48 -5.45
CA VAL A 167 0.59 -6.80 -4.01
C VAL A 167 1.82 -6.29 -3.26
N ILE A 168 1.59 -5.59 -2.16
CA ILE A 168 2.64 -5.16 -1.23
C ILE A 168 2.78 -6.19 -0.10
N VAL A 169 4.01 -6.57 0.20
CA VAL A 169 4.32 -7.25 1.47
C VAL A 169 4.23 -6.22 2.59
N SER A 170 3.41 -6.51 3.58
CA SER A 170 3.16 -5.58 4.69
C SER A 170 4.46 -5.27 5.45
N GLU A 171 4.66 -4.02 5.81
CA GLU A 171 5.77 -3.58 6.67
C GLU A 171 5.81 -4.26 8.03
N THR A 172 4.68 -4.81 8.47
CA THR A 172 4.65 -5.61 9.69
C THR A 172 5.50 -6.87 9.59
N VAL A 173 5.78 -7.36 8.37
CA VAL A 173 6.67 -8.51 8.12
C VAL A 173 8.12 -8.12 8.45
N ARG A 174 8.58 -6.95 7.98
CA ARG A 174 9.88 -6.37 8.36
C ARG A 174 9.96 -6.08 9.86
N GLY A 175 8.92 -5.46 10.41
CA GLY A 175 8.82 -5.18 11.84
C GLY A 175 8.80 -6.44 12.73
N ALA A 176 8.50 -7.61 12.16
CA ALA A 176 8.51 -8.90 12.83
C ALA A 176 9.82 -9.70 12.63
N GLY A 177 10.81 -9.14 11.91
CA GLY A 177 12.14 -9.75 11.77
C GLY A 177 12.51 -10.23 10.37
N ALA A 178 11.75 -9.89 9.32
CA ALA A 178 12.18 -10.18 7.97
C ALA A 178 13.45 -9.38 7.62
N VAL A 179 14.30 -9.97 6.76
CA VAL A 179 15.56 -9.37 6.31
C VAL A 179 15.61 -9.25 4.80
N PHE A 180 16.27 -8.20 4.30
CA PHE A 180 16.53 -8.04 2.88
C PHE A 180 17.89 -8.58 2.48
N VAL A 181 17.91 -9.37 1.42
CA VAL A 181 19.13 -9.81 0.77
C VAL A 181 19.08 -9.51 -0.73
N ASN A 182 20.23 -9.18 -1.29
CA ASN A 182 20.38 -8.95 -2.72
C ASN A 182 20.58 -10.27 -3.51
N ARG A 183 20.78 -10.17 -4.80
CA ARG A 183 21.01 -11.35 -5.67
C ARG A 183 22.28 -12.12 -5.32
N GLU A 184 23.25 -11.44 -4.71
CA GLU A 184 24.51 -12.03 -4.24
C GLU A 184 24.37 -12.70 -2.87
N GLY A 185 23.16 -12.69 -2.29
CA GLY A 185 22.86 -13.29 -0.98
C GLY A 185 23.39 -12.47 0.19
N LYS A 186 23.69 -11.18 -0.01
CA LYS A 186 24.18 -10.28 1.04
C LYS A 186 23.05 -9.39 1.54
N ARG A 187 22.98 -9.24 2.86
CA ARG A 187 22.18 -8.21 3.50
C ARG A 187 22.83 -6.85 3.22
N PHE A 188 22.07 -5.84 2.85
CA PHE A 188 22.60 -4.58 2.35
C PHE A 188 22.07 -3.34 3.06
N ILE A 189 21.04 -3.48 3.90
CA ILE A 189 20.45 -2.39 4.67
C ILE A 189 19.79 -2.92 5.95
N SER A 190 19.56 -2.04 6.93
CA SER A 190 18.65 -2.32 8.03
C SER A 190 17.21 -2.19 7.55
N GLU A 191 16.43 -3.21 7.72
CA GLU A 191 15.04 -3.32 7.27
C GLU A 191 14.08 -2.41 8.08
N LEU A 192 14.54 -1.89 9.21
CA LEU A 192 13.78 -1.04 10.12
C LEU A 192 13.95 0.46 9.84
N THR A 193 14.68 0.83 8.78
CA THR A 193 14.77 2.22 8.32
C THR A 193 13.48 2.68 7.64
N THR A 194 13.42 3.96 7.30
CA THR A 194 12.28 4.58 6.63
C THR A 194 12.08 4.05 5.21
N ARG A 195 10.90 4.21 4.64
CA ARG A 195 10.57 3.69 3.29
C ARG A 195 11.44 4.27 2.19
N ASP A 196 11.72 5.57 2.24
CA ASP A 196 12.55 6.29 1.29
C ASP A 196 13.98 5.73 1.27
N VAL A 197 14.60 5.58 2.45
CA VAL A 197 15.94 5.01 2.60
C VAL A 197 15.96 3.55 2.10
N THR A 198 14.98 2.74 2.50
CA THR A 198 14.91 1.34 2.09
C THR A 198 14.66 1.20 0.59
N SER A 199 13.75 1.99 0.01
CA SER A 199 13.44 1.95 -1.44
C SER A 199 14.66 2.37 -2.27
N ALA A 200 15.36 3.42 -1.85
CA ALA A 200 16.58 3.86 -2.51
C ALA A 200 17.69 2.79 -2.44
N ALA A 201 17.80 2.08 -1.33
CA ALA A 201 18.78 0.99 -1.19
C ALA A 201 18.41 -0.24 -2.06
N VAL A 202 17.12 -0.61 -2.14
CA VAL A 202 16.66 -1.70 -3.03
C VAL A 202 16.88 -1.34 -4.49
N SER A 203 16.56 -0.11 -4.91
CA SER A 203 16.75 0.35 -6.29
C SER A 203 18.21 0.30 -6.77
N LYS A 204 19.17 0.41 -5.85
CA LYS A 204 20.60 0.30 -6.14
C LYS A 204 21.10 -1.14 -6.27
N GLN A 205 20.30 -2.14 -5.91
CA GLN A 205 20.72 -3.54 -6.05
C GLN A 205 20.59 -4.03 -7.49
N THR A 206 21.28 -5.11 -7.82
CA THR A 206 21.27 -5.71 -9.16
C THR A 206 19.85 -6.00 -9.64
N GLY A 207 19.45 -5.32 -10.70
CA GLY A 207 18.10 -5.39 -11.27
C GLY A 207 17.03 -4.64 -10.49
N GLY A 208 17.42 -3.69 -9.59
CA GLY A 208 16.52 -2.84 -8.83
C GLY A 208 15.57 -3.62 -7.90
N THR A 209 15.97 -4.80 -7.46
CA THR A 209 15.12 -5.71 -6.68
C THR A 209 15.88 -6.39 -5.57
N ALA A 210 15.18 -6.86 -4.54
CA ALA A 210 15.74 -7.64 -3.44
C ALA A 210 14.89 -8.88 -3.13
N PHE A 211 15.33 -9.69 -2.19
CA PHE A 211 14.55 -10.80 -1.62
C PHE A 211 14.27 -10.48 -0.16
N GLU A 212 13.01 -10.52 0.22
CA GLU A 212 12.60 -10.45 1.62
C GLU A 212 12.49 -11.86 2.19
N ILE A 213 13.30 -12.17 3.20
CA ILE A 213 13.38 -13.49 3.84
C ILE A 213 12.80 -13.38 5.24
N PHE A 214 11.88 -14.27 5.57
CA PHE A 214 11.29 -14.37 6.89
C PHE A 214 10.98 -15.82 7.26
N ASP A 215 10.90 -16.11 8.54
CA ASP A 215 10.64 -17.44 9.06
C ASP A 215 9.14 -17.78 9.13
N ASP A 216 8.85 -19.00 9.51
CA ASP A 216 7.47 -19.48 9.61
C ASP A 216 6.73 -18.86 10.80
N LYS A 217 7.44 -18.41 11.84
CA LYS A 217 6.86 -17.70 12.97
C LYS A 217 6.29 -16.34 12.53
N VAL A 218 7.05 -15.60 11.73
CA VAL A 218 6.59 -14.35 11.11
C VAL A 218 5.41 -14.63 10.17
N ARG A 219 5.49 -15.68 9.36
CA ARG A 219 4.42 -16.08 8.45
C ARG A 219 3.12 -16.41 9.17
N GLN A 220 3.18 -17.09 10.32
CA GLN A 220 2.00 -17.47 11.11
C GLN A 220 1.45 -16.30 11.92
N SER A 221 2.33 -15.45 12.47
CA SER A 221 1.92 -14.30 13.29
C SER A 221 1.29 -13.16 12.49
N LYS A 222 1.52 -13.13 11.17
CA LYS A 222 0.97 -12.15 10.25
C LYS A 222 0.12 -12.89 9.21
N PRO A 223 -1.04 -12.36 8.83
CA PRO A 223 -1.90 -12.98 7.82
C PRO A 223 -1.32 -12.79 6.42
N VAL A 224 -0.08 -13.20 6.26
CA VAL A 224 0.58 -13.32 4.98
C VAL A 224 -0.01 -14.56 4.30
N ARG A 225 -1.21 -14.43 3.73
CA ARG A 225 -1.79 -15.49 2.92
C ARG A 225 -1.01 -15.59 1.62
N LEU A 226 0.03 -16.43 1.62
CA LEU A 226 0.82 -16.73 0.42
C LEU A 226 -0.04 -17.17 -0.78
N SER A 227 -1.25 -17.67 -0.53
CA SER A 227 -2.24 -17.99 -1.56
C SER A 227 -2.70 -16.78 -2.38
N ASN A 228 -2.71 -15.59 -1.76
CA ASN A 228 -3.10 -14.35 -2.44
C ASN A 228 -1.94 -13.75 -3.26
N TRP A 229 -0.74 -14.30 -3.14
CA TRP A 229 0.46 -13.82 -3.81
C TRP A 229 0.82 -14.60 -5.07
N GLY A 230 -0.08 -15.49 -5.54
CA GLY A 230 0.17 -16.32 -6.73
C GLY A 230 1.27 -17.37 -6.52
N LEU A 231 1.72 -17.57 -5.28
CA LEU A 231 2.71 -18.59 -4.97
C LEU A 231 2.06 -19.97 -4.93
N PRO A 232 2.68 -21.01 -5.55
CA PRO A 232 2.09 -22.34 -5.60
C PRO A 232 1.89 -22.92 -4.20
N ARG A 233 0.72 -23.49 -3.95
CA ARG A 233 0.35 -24.15 -2.68
C ARG A 233 1.35 -25.21 -2.21
N LYS A 234 2.16 -25.77 -3.13
CA LYS A 234 3.17 -26.80 -2.85
C LYS A 234 4.47 -26.27 -2.27
N ALA A 235 4.70 -24.95 -2.21
CA ALA A 235 5.89 -24.34 -1.63
C ALA A 235 5.84 -24.32 -0.08
N ARG A 236 5.40 -25.41 0.55
CA ARG A 236 5.28 -25.52 2.02
C ARG A 236 6.61 -25.69 2.75
N ARG A 237 7.70 -25.97 2.04
CA ARG A 237 9.06 -26.03 2.58
C ARG A 237 9.97 -25.10 1.78
N TRP A 238 10.72 -24.25 2.44
CA TRP A 238 11.63 -23.31 1.81
C TRP A 238 12.61 -24.00 0.84
N ARG A 239 13.06 -25.24 1.13
CA ARG A 239 13.87 -26.04 0.22
C ARG A 239 13.18 -26.34 -1.11
N ASN A 240 11.86 -26.52 -1.11
CA ASN A 240 11.09 -26.72 -2.33
C ASN A 240 10.88 -25.38 -3.07
N LEU A 241 10.70 -24.28 -2.35
CA LEU A 241 10.62 -22.93 -2.92
C LEU A 241 11.93 -22.56 -3.63
N LEU A 242 13.08 -22.83 -3.00
CA LEU A 242 14.39 -22.59 -3.60
C LEU A 242 14.65 -23.48 -4.83
N ARG A 243 14.07 -24.67 -4.89
CA ARG A 243 14.20 -25.58 -6.05
C ARG A 243 13.25 -25.22 -7.19
N THR A 244 12.05 -24.72 -6.90
CA THR A 244 11.00 -24.51 -7.90
C THR A 244 10.98 -23.09 -8.49
N GLN A 245 11.53 -22.09 -7.80
CA GLN A 245 11.63 -20.74 -8.34
C GLN A 245 12.94 -20.55 -9.12
N ALA A 246 12.83 -20.56 -10.44
CA ALA A 246 13.95 -20.30 -11.35
C ALA A 246 14.57 -18.90 -11.15
N SER A 247 13.81 -17.96 -10.60
CA SER A 247 14.23 -16.57 -10.36
C SER A 247 15.20 -16.39 -9.18
N ILE A 248 15.34 -17.38 -8.28
CA ILE A 248 16.27 -17.28 -7.15
C ILE A 248 17.69 -17.61 -7.62
N PRO A 249 18.66 -16.69 -7.49
CA PRO A 249 20.03 -16.91 -7.92
C PRO A 249 20.67 -18.13 -7.25
N ARG A 250 21.53 -18.83 -8.00
CA ARG A 250 22.22 -20.04 -7.53
C ARG A 250 23.03 -19.77 -6.26
N THR A 251 23.71 -18.62 -6.19
CA THR A 251 24.48 -18.15 -5.02
C THR A 251 23.64 -17.98 -3.76
N LEU A 252 22.45 -17.39 -3.88
CA LEU A 252 21.51 -17.25 -2.76
C LEU A 252 20.99 -18.61 -2.31
N LYS A 253 20.65 -19.50 -3.27
CA LYS A 253 20.26 -20.88 -2.98
C LYS A 253 21.33 -21.63 -2.18
N GLN A 254 22.60 -21.54 -2.60
CA GLN A 254 23.73 -22.19 -1.92
C GLN A 254 23.94 -21.65 -0.51
N ARG A 255 23.94 -20.31 -0.30
CA ARG A 255 24.11 -19.69 1.02
C ARG A 255 22.98 -20.06 1.98
N LEU A 256 21.73 -20.01 1.56
CA LEU A 256 20.60 -20.41 2.38
C LEU A 256 20.62 -21.90 2.72
N LEU A 257 21.19 -22.76 1.86
CA LEU A 257 21.35 -24.18 2.12
C LEU A 257 22.53 -24.46 3.06
N SER A 258 23.63 -23.69 2.98
CA SER A 258 24.82 -23.87 3.81
C SER A 258 24.61 -23.44 5.28
N THR A 259 23.86 -22.36 5.51
CA THR A 259 23.53 -21.89 6.87
C THR A 259 22.69 -22.88 7.69
N THR A 260 22.05 -23.82 7.04
CA THR A 260 21.24 -24.86 7.72
C THR A 260 22.01 -26.13 8.06
N SER A 261 23.28 -26.27 7.62
CA SER A 261 24.09 -27.47 7.89
C SER A 261 24.87 -27.40 9.20
N THR A 262 25.04 -26.21 9.80
CA THR A 262 25.89 -25.99 10.97
C THR A 262 25.14 -25.86 12.30
N GLN A 263 23.81 -25.80 12.30
CA GLN A 263 22.99 -25.84 13.51
C GLN A 263 22.14 -27.11 13.53
N LYS A 264 22.14 -27.85 14.68
CA LYS A 264 21.17 -28.93 14.92
C LYS A 264 19.77 -28.45 14.53
N PRO A 265 18.93 -29.27 13.87
CA PRO A 265 17.75 -28.82 13.15
C PRO A 265 16.67 -28.29 14.08
N ALA A 266 16.81 -27.08 14.55
CA ALA A 266 15.62 -26.29 14.80
C ALA A 266 15.00 -26.08 13.42
N ARG A 267 13.88 -26.75 13.14
CA ARG A 267 13.12 -26.63 11.87
C ARG A 267 12.60 -25.18 11.78
N ILE A 268 13.36 -24.30 11.16
CA ILE A 268 12.90 -22.96 10.81
C ILE A 268 12.49 -23.00 9.35
N PRO A 269 11.22 -23.19 9.01
CA PRO A 269 10.73 -23.00 7.66
C PRO A 269 10.79 -21.51 7.35
N THR A 270 11.57 -21.13 6.35
CA THR A 270 11.80 -19.74 5.95
C THR A 270 11.07 -19.47 4.64
N SER A 271 10.34 -18.41 4.57
CA SER A 271 9.68 -17.91 3.37
C SER A 271 10.52 -16.79 2.74
N THR A 272 10.68 -16.84 1.43
CA THR A 272 11.44 -15.86 0.65
C THR A 272 10.53 -15.25 -0.41
N VAL A 273 10.52 -13.94 -0.46
CA VAL A 273 9.76 -13.17 -1.44
C VAL A 273 10.68 -12.19 -2.15
N ARG A 274 10.54 -12.05 -3.47
CA ARG A 274 11.24 -11.03 -4.25
C ARG A 274 10.43 -9.75 -4.29
N VAL A 275 11.02 -8.67 -3.85
CA VAL A 275 10.47 -7.32 -3.80
C VAL A 275 11.30 -6.36 -4.62
#